data_aa4674549ab010354f8743d19040a93b
#
_entry.id   aa4674549ab010354f8743d19040a93b
#
_cell.length_a   1.000
_cell.length_b   1.000
_cell.length_c   1.000
_cell.angle_alpha   90.00
_cell.angle_beta   90.00
_cell.angle_gamma   90.00
#
_symmetry.space_group_name_H-M   'P 1'
#
loop_
_entity.id
_entity.type
_entity.pdbx_description
1 polymer ?
#
loop_
_entity_poly.entity_id
_entity_poly.type
_entity_poly.pdbx_seq_one_letter_code
_entity_poly.pdbx_strand_id
1 'polypeptide(L)'
;MKEVITSLKLVPINQLRLHEEYEPSRLEKTITQIRKDQFLRHPILVTKLNDGSYLVLDGVHRLSALKAIGCRKVPVQEVEKKDFSNTAWNHLISTGEWYEKMLNDSSLPWVREEKEGTIFVEGVSSENKSHFLYLEDIQSDLLAYWHTVVSYYSKQYPVIRIPKEDEHLPPKGYVLIKYQPISYEAIEAYVTNGWMFPAGVTRFIINGRLLNLKVPLALLMDQSENIQEWMRLIEKWEKSLRFYKEQVYLCEI
;
A
#
# COMPACT_ATOMS: atom_id res chain seq x y z
N MET A 1 -11.03 19.71 -13.33
CA MET A 1 -11.67 19.44 -12.02
C MET A 1 -12.89 18.52 -12.14
N LYS A 2 -13.78 18.68 -13.11
CA LYS A 2 -14.91 17.74 -13.30
C LYS A 2 -14.45 16.30 -13.54
N GLU A 3 -13.38 16.07 -14.29
CA GLU A 3 -12.84 14.74 -14.61
C GLU A 3 -12.43 13.93 -13.38
N VAL A 4 -11.95 14.56 -12.29
CA VAL A 4 -11.55 13.86 -11.07
C VAL A 4 -12.77 13.32 -10.31
N ILE A 5 -13.87 14.03 -10.27
CA ILE A 5 -15.12 13.54 -9.63
C ILE A 5 -15.74 12.41 -10.46
N THR A 6 -15.64 12.43 -11.78
CA THR A 6 -16.16 11.36 -12.63
C THR A 6 -15.40 10.04 -12.48
N SER A 7 -14.17 10.07 -11.93
CA SER A 7 -13.42 8.87 -11.56
C SER A 7 -13.94 8.15 -10.31
N LEU A 8 -14.85 8.80 -9.54
CA LEU A 8 -15.49 8.18 -8.38
C LEU A 8 -16.57 7.19 -8.81
N LYS A 9 -16.47 5.98 -8.27
CA LYS A 9 -17.45 4.90 -8.50
C LYS A 9 -17.81 4.24 -7.18
N LEU A 10 -19.02 3.70 -7.13
CA LEU A 10 -19.45 2.79 -6.06
C LEU A 10 -19.46 1.37 -6.65
N VAL A 11 -18.52 0.53 -6.24
CA VAL A 11 -18.32 -0.80 -6.82
C VAL A 11 -18.57 -1.91 -5.80
N PRO A 12 -19.01 -3.11 -6.25
CA PRO A 12 -19.10 -4.28 -5.39
C PRO A 12 -17.72 -4.62 -4.78
N ILE A 13 -17.71 -4.91 -3.47
CA ILE A 13 -16.46 -5.14 -2.72
C ILE A 13 -15.67 -6.35 -3.21
N ASN A 14 -16.34 -7.34 -3.79
CA ASN A 14 -15.74 -8.54 -4.34
C ASN A 14 -15.01 -8.34 -5.69
N GLN A 15 -15.17 -7.18 -6.32
CA GLN A 15 -14.44 -6.82 -7.53
C GLN A 15 -13.05 -6.26 -7.26
N LEU A 16 -12.69 -6.02 -5.98
CA LEU A 16 -11.40 -5.45 -5.60
C LEU A 16 -10.42 -6.52 -5.18
N ARG A 17 -9.22 -6.47 -5.76
CA ARG A 17 -8.07 -7.32 -5.44
C ARG A 17 -7.00 -6.51 -4.72
N LEU A 18 -6.52 -7.05 -3.59
CA LEU A 18 -5.40 -6.46 -2.84
C LEU A 18 -4.08 -6.84 -3.52
N HIS A 19 -3.15 -5.89 -3.55
CA HIS A 19 -1.78 -6.17 -4.00
C HIS A 19 -0.86 -6.55 -2.84
N GLU A 20 -1.19 -6.16 -1.62
CA GLU A 20 -0.38 -6.44 -0.42
C GLU A 20 -1.24 -6.93 0.75
N GLU A 21 -0.59 -7.58 1.70
CA GLU A 21 -1.18 -7.95 2.98
C GLU A 21 -1.49 -6.71 3.83
N TYR A 22 -2.30 -6.88 4.85
CA TYR A 22 -2.59 -5.84 5.83
C TYR A 22 -1.92 -6.12 7.18
N GLU A 23 -1.59 -5.06 7.91
CA GLU A 23 -1.10 -5.14 9.28
C GLU A 23 -2.30 -5.30 10.25
N PRO A 24 -2.37 -6.40 11.05
CA PRO A 24 -3.55 -6.67 11.90
C PRO A 24 -3.89 -5.54 12.87
N SER A 25 -2.90 -4.97 13.55
CA SER A 25 -3.11 -3.88 14.51
C SER A 25 -3.66 -2.61 13.86
N ARG A 26 -3.24 -2.33 12.63
CA ARG A 26 -3.70 -1.18 11.84
C ARG A 26 -5.10 -1.42 11.28
N LEU A 27 -5.42 -2.67 10.92
CA LEU A 27 -6.76 -3.05 10.52
C LEU A 27 -7.77 -2.83 11.65
N GLU A 28 -7.48 -3.30 12.87
CA GLU A 28 -8.34 -3.11 14.05
C GLU A 28 -8.61 -1.63 14.36
N LYS A 29 -7.56 -0.80 14.32
CA LYS A 29 -7.71 0.65 14.47
C LYS A 29 -8.62 1.24 13.40
N THR A 30 -8.45 0.82 12.15
CA THR A 30 -9.27 1.31 11.02
C THR A 30 -10.73 0.89 11.15
N ILE A 31 -11.02 -0.35 11.56
CA ILE A 31 -12.39 -0.83 11.84
C ILE A 31 -13.04 0.02 12.93
N THR A 32 -12.32 0.21 14.04
CA THR A 32 -12.81 1.00 15.18
C THR A 32 -13.13 2.43 14.76
N GLN A 33 -12.24 3.06 13.99
CA GLN A 33 -12.44 4.43 13.52
C GLN A 33 -13.61 4.56 12.56
N ILE A 34 -13.76 3.66 11.57
CA ILE A 34 -14.88 3.70 10.63
C ILE A 34 -16.22 3.50 11.37
N ARG A 35 -16.27 2.57 12.33
CA ARG A 35 -17.48 2.35 13.15
C ARG A 35 -17.82 3.55 14.02
N LYS A 36 -16.82 4.23 14.60
CA LYS A 36 -17.02 5.44 15.40
C LYS A 36 -17.50 6.60 14.54
N ASP A 37 -16.88 6.82 13.39
CA ASP A 37 -17.18 7.93 12.49
C ASP A 37 -18.48 7.73 11.72
N GLN A 38 -18.94 6.50 11.51
CA GLN A 38 -20.10 6.13 10.68
C GLN A 38 -19.96 6.56 9.21
N PHE A 39 -18.73 6.79 8.74
CA PHE A 39 -18.43 7.08 7.34
C PHE A 39 -17.01 6.61 6.95
N LEU A 40 -16.82 6.38 5.67
CA LEU A 40 -15.49 6.24 5.09
C LEU A 40 -14.97 7.62 4.65
N ARG A 41 -13.84 8.05 5.21
CA ARG A 41 -13.29 9.39 5.00
C ARG A 41 -12.74 9.60 3.58
N HIS A 42 -11.96 8.64 3.08
CA HIS A 42 -11.30 8.69 1.78
C HIS A 42 -11.71 7.51 0.92
N PRO A 43 -11.88 7.67 -0.39
CA PRO A 43 -12.12 6.56 -1.29
C PRO A 43 -10.91 5.63 -1.34
N ILE A 44 -11.11 4.40 -1.83
CA ILE A 44 -10.03 3.48 -2.13
C ILE A 44 -9.53 3.80 -3.53
N LEU A 45 -8.21 3.91 -3.71
CA LEU A 45 -7.61 4.19 -5.00
C LEU A 45 -7.38 2.88 -5.74
N VAL A 46 -7.89 2.79 -6.95
CA VAL A 46 -7.85 1.57 -7.75
C VAL A 46 -7.50 1.85 -9.19
N THR A 47 -6.97 0.83 -9.87
CA THR A 47 -6.87 0.82 -11.34
C THR A 47 -7.56 -0.41 -11.88
N LYS A 48 -8.11 -0.31 -13.08
CA LYS A 48 -8.85 -1.41 -13.71
C LYS A 48 -7.88 -2.45 -14.26
N LEU A 49 -8.14 -3.73 -13.97
CA LEU A 49 -7.43 -4.88 -14.53
C LEU A 49 -8.05 -5.33 -15.84
N ASN A 50 -7.32 -6.13 -16.62
CA ASN A 50 -7.78 -6.62 -17.91
C ASN A 50 -9.01 -7.54 -17.83
N ASP A 51 -9.21 -8.22 -16.69
CA ASP A 51 -10.38 -9.07 -16.43
C ASP A 51 -11.63 -8.30 -15.95
N GLY A 52 -11.54 -6.97 -15.90
CA GLY A 52 -12.63 -6.10 -15.46
C GLY A 52 -12.71 -5.89 -13.95
N SER A 53 -11.93 -6.61 -13.13
CA SER A 53 -11.76 -6.34 -11.70
C SER A 53 -10.88 -5.13 -11.46
N TYR A 54 -10.67 -4.76 -10.19
CA TYR A 54 -9.88 -3.60 -9.80
C TYR A 54 -8.71 -3.99 -8.91
N LEU A 55 -7.51 -3.52 -9.23
CA LEU A 55 -6.34 -3.57 -8.36
C LEU A 55 -6.38 -2.39 -7.39
N VAL A 56 -6.30 -2.68 -6.10
CA VAL A 56 -6.19 -1.63 -5.07
C VAL A 56 -4.77 -1.08 -5.08
N LEU A 57 -4.62 0.21 -5.37
CA LEU A 57 -3.34 0.93 -5.32
C LEU A 57 -3.06 1.51 -3.92
N ASP A 58 -4.13 2.00 -3.25
CA ASP A 58 -4.05 2.52 -1.87
C ASP A 58 -5.38 2.30 -1.16
N GLY A 59 -5.30 1.95 0.11
CA GLY A 59 -6.45 1.71 0.97
C GLY A 59 -6.68 0.25 1.35
N VAL A 60 -5.64 -0.56 1.37
CA VAL A 60 -5.68 -1.98 1.78
C VAL A 60 -6.37 -2.16 3.13
N HIS A 61 -5.99 -1.39 4.16
CA HIS A 61 -6.62 -1.45 5.48
C HIS A 61 -8.08 -0.97 5.46
N ARG A 62 -8.40 0.07 4.65
CA ARG A 62 -9.77 0.56 4.48
C ARG A 62 -10.66 -0.49 3.84
N LEU A 63 -10.20 -1.13 2.75
CA LEU A 63 -10.94 -2.21 2.10
C LEU A 63 -11.15 -3.39 3.04
N SER A 64 -10.10 -3.84 3.73
CA SER A 64 -10.17 -4.97 4.67
C SER A 64 -11.12 -4.65 5.84
N ALA A 65 -11.10 -3.41 6.34
CA ALA A 65 -12.02 -2.95 7.38
C ALA A 65 -13.48 -2.94 6.89
N LEU A 66 -13.75 -2.44 5.69
CA LEU A 66 -15.11 -2.45 5.11
C LEU A 66 -15.62 -3.89 4.91
N LYS A 67 -14.76 -4.82 4.47
CA LYS A 67 -15.09 -6.26 4.41
C LYS A 67 -15.48 -6.80 5.79
N ALA A 68 -14.66 -6.54 6.81
CA ALA A 68 -14.90 -7.00 8.18
C ALA A 68 -16.15 -6.37 8.82
N ILE A 69 -16.52 -5.15 8.44
CA ILE A 69 -17.74 -4.48 8.88
C ILE A 69 -19.00 -5.05 8.20
N GLY A 70 -18.86 -5.71 7.06
CA GLY A 70 -19.96 -6.28 6.29
C GLY A 70 -20.47 -5.36 5.18
N CYS A 71 -19.67 -4.39 4.73
CA CYS A 71 -20.02 -3.55 3.59
C CYS A 71 -20.05 -4.38 2.32
N ARG A 72 -20.99 -4.07 1.43
CA ARG A 72 -21.15 -4.76 0.13
C ARG A 72 -20.60 -3.95 -1.03
N LYS A 73 -20.53 -2.64 -0.87
CA LYS A 73 -20.05 -1.68 -1.85
C LYS A 73 -18.93 -0.85 -1.27
N VAL A 74 -18.08 -0.35 -2.13
CA VAL A 74 -16.91 0.46 -1.75
C VAL A 74 -16.81 1.66 -2.67
N PRO A 75 -16.64 2.87 -2.13
CA PRO A 75 -16.35 4.04 -2.94
C PRO A 75 -14.89 3.97 -3.38
N VAL A 76 -14.68 3.93 -4.68
CA VAL A 76 -13.35 3.92 -5.28
C VAL A 76 -13.12 5.16 -6.12
N GLN A 77 -11.88 5.61 -6.17
CA GLN A 77 -11.39 6.51 -7.20
C GLN A 77 -10.58 5.68 -8.19
N GLU A 78 -11.08 5.56 -9.41
CA GLU A 78 -10.37 4.88 -10.49
C GLU A 78 -9.29 5.78 -11.05
N VAL A 79 -8.07 5.25 -11.17
CA VAL A 79 -6.88 5.95 -11.64
C VAL A 79 -6.36 5.23 -12.88
N GLU A 80 -6.10 5.97 -13.95
CA GLU A 80 -5.51 5.41 -15.17
C GLU A 80 -4.01 5.13 -14.99
N LYS A 81 -3.47 4.19 -15.74
CA LYS A 81 -2.03 3.80 -15.67
C LYS A 81 -1.07 4.98 -15.87
N LYS A 82 -1.47 5.98 -16.64
CA LYS A 82 -0.66 7.21 -16.88
C LYS A 82 -0.61 8.18 -15.70
N ASP A 83 -1.55 8.07 -14.75
CA ASP A 83 -1.73 9.01 -13.63
C ASP A 83 -1.12 8.50 -12.31
N PHE A 84 -0.45 7.37 -12.34
CA PHE A 84 0.33 6.88 -11.21
C PHE A 84 1.66 6.28 -11.66
N SER A 85 2.60 6.23 -10.74
CA SER A 85 3.82 5.43 -10.85
C SER A 85 3.96 4.54 -9.63
N ASN A 86 4.72 3.47 -9.75
CA ASN A 86 5.03 2.61 -8.63
C ASN A 86 6.50 2.68 -8.26
N THR A 87 6.77 2.62 -6.98
CA THR A 87 8.08 2.59 -6.35
C THR A 87 8.03 1.65 -5.14
N ALA A 88 9.01 1.71 -4.27
CA ALA A 88 9.04 0.93 -3.03
C ALA A 88 9.09 1.85 -1.82
N TRP A 89 8.62 1.36 -0.68
CA TRP A 89 8.96 1.89 0.62
C TRP A 89 10.24 1.23 1.13
N ASN A 90 11.13 2.00 1.69
CA ASN A 90 12.19 1.48 2.55
C ASN A 90 11.65 1.34 3.96
N HIS A 91 12.11 0.33 4.68
CA HIS A 91 11.71 0.09 6.06
C HIS A 91 12.83 0.49 7.01
N LEU A 92 12.55 1.40 7.93
CA LEU A 92 13.43 1.77 9.03
C LEU A 92 12.92 1.06 10.29
N ILE A 93 13.75 0.20 10.86
CA ILE A 93 13.40 -0.68 11.98
C ILE A 93 14.46 -0.55 13.08
N SER A 94 14.06 -0.55 14.35
CA SER A 94 15.02 -0.60 15.46
C SER A 94 15.89 -1.86 15.38
N THR A 95 17.18 -1.73 15.69
CA THR A 95 18.10 -2.87 15.75
C THR A 95 17.63 -3.91 16.78
N GLY A 96 17.94 -5.17 16.50
CA GLY A 96 17.61 -6.28 17.36
C GLY A 96 18.22 -7.58 16.83
N GLU A 97 18.03 -8.68 17.54
CA GLU A 97 18.51 -10.00 17.12
C GLU A 97 17.96 -10.44 15.75
N TRP A 98 16.84 -9.86 15.33
CA TRP A 98 16.21 -10.16 14.06
C TRP A 98 17.15 -9.92 12.87
N TYR A 99 17.98 -8.88 12.94
CA TYR A 99 18.85 -8.50 11.82
C TYR A 99 19.96 -9.54 11.61
N GLU A 100 20.64 -9.93 12.69
CA GLU A 100 21.67 -10.97 12.63
C GLU A 100 21.08 -12.34 12.23
N LYS A 101 19.89 -12.68 12.75
CA LYS A 101 19.18 -13.91 12.36
C LYS A 101 18.86 -13.93 10.87
N MET A 102 18.39 -12.79 10.33
CA MET A 102 18.09 -12.62 8.91
C MET A 102 19.34 -12.75 8.04
N LEU A 103 20.45 -12.12 8.44
CA LEU A 103 21.71 -12.19 7.70
C LEU A 103 22.36 -13.59 7.70
N ASN A 104 22.08 -14.40 8.72
CA ASN A 104 22.59 -15.77 8.85
C ASN A 104 21.60 -16.82 8.31
N ASP A 105 20.48 -16.42 7.74
CA ASP A 105 19.53 -17.35 7.13
C ASP A 105 20.11 -17.88 5.79
N SER A 106 20.37 -19.18 5.75
CA SER A 106 20.94 -19.84 4.56
C SER A 106 20.02 -19.81 3.33
N SER A 107 18.72 -19.54 3.50
CA SER A 107 17.77 -19.36 2.41
C SER A 107 17.87 -17.97 1.75
N LEU A 108 18.55 -17.02 2.41
CA LEU A 108 18.75 -15.66 1.94
C LEU A 108 20.25 -15.45 1.60
N PRO A 109 20.64 -15.43 0.33
CA PRO A 109 22.05 -15.36 -0.08
C PRO A 109 22.64 -13.95 0.09
N TRP A 110 22.71 -13.46 1.35
CA TRP A 110 23.28 -12.17 1.65
C TRP A 110 24.78 -12.11 1.38
N VAL A 111 25.22 -11.03 0.74
CA VAL A 111 26.64 -10.71 0.55
C VAL A 111 26.98 -9.37 1.18
N ARG A 112 28.25 -9.24 1.66
CA ARG A 112 28.74 -8.02 2.33
C ARG A 112 29.40 -7.04 1.36
N GLU A 113 29.94 -7.56 0.28
CA GLU A 113 30.63 -6.75 -0.72
C GLU A 113 29.70 -6.51 -1.89
N GLU A 114 29.68 -5.27 -2.37
CA GLU A 114 28.95 -4.93 -3.57
C GLU A 114 29.58 -5.62 -4.79
N LYS A 115 28.76 -6.22 -5.63
CA LYS A 115 29.17 -6.88 -6.87
C LYS A 115 28.35 -6.36 -8.04
N GLU A 116 28.75 -6.72 -9.25
CA GLU A 116 27.91 -6.47 -10.43
C GLU A 116 26.59 -7.24 -10.32
N GLY A 117 25.47 -6.58 -10.67
CA GLY A 117 24.14 -7.17 -10.64
C GLY A 117 23.07 -6.18 -10.18
N THR A 118 21.84 -6.66 -10.13
CA THR A 118 20.69 -5.87 -9.69
C THR A 118 20.43 -6.10 -8.20
N ILE A 119 20.67 -5.08 -7.37
CA ILE A 119 20.36 -5.15 -5.95
C ILE A 119 18.84 -5.26 -5.79
N PHE A 120 18.40 -6.35 -5.18
CA PHE A 120 16.98 -6.63 -4.91
C PHE A 120 16.55 -6.12 -3.53
N VAL A 121 17.36 -6.37 -2.50
CA VAL A 121 17.20 -5.83 -1.15
C VAL A 121 18.59 -5.43 -0.62
N GLU A 122 18.65 -4.27 0.03
CA GLU A 122 19.84 -3.80 0.74
C GLU A 122 19.49 -3.55 2.21
N GLY A 123 20.28 -4.11 3.12
CA GLY A 123 20.20 -3.82 4.56
C GLY A 123 21.34 -2.91 4.98
N VAL A 124 21.05 -1.70 5.47
CA VAL A 124 22.04 -0.70 5.88
C VAL A 124 21.97 -0.48 7.38
N SER A 125 23.08 -0.66 8.08
CA SER A 125 23.19 -0.33 9.50
C SER A 125 23.56 1.13 9.74
N SER A 126 23.34 1.62 10.96
CA SER A 126 23.75 2.97 11.38
C SER A 126 25.27 3.19 11.36
N GLU A 127 26.08 2.13 11.24
CA GLU A 127 27.52 2.18 11.08
C GLU A 127 27.95 2.23 9.61
N ASN A 128 27.01 2.45 8.69
CA ASN A 128 27.21 2.42 7.23
C ASN A 128 27.74 1.07 6.71
N LYS A 129 27.36 -0.03 7.37
CA LYS A 129 27.63 -1.37 6.85
C LYS A 129 26.43 -1.85 6.06
N SER A 130 26.65 -2.22 4.80
CA SER A 130 25.61 -2.74 3.93
C SER A 130 25.72 -4.26 3.73
N HIS A 131 24.57 -4.88 3.53
CA HIS A 131 24.43 -6.27 3.09
C HIS A 131 23.45 -6.29 1.93
N PHE A 132 23.72 -7.09 0.92
CA PHE A 132 22.99 -7.07 -0.34
C PHE A 132 22.40 -8.44 -0.67
N LEU A 133 21.16 -8.47 -1.15
CA LEU A 133 20.57 -9.56 -1.91
C LEU A 133 20.47 -9.14 -3.37
N TYR A 134 21.02 -9.95 -4.25
CA TYR A 134 20.98 -9.67 -5.69
C TYR A 134 19.89 -10.50 -6.38
N LEU A 135 19.28 -9.90 -7.39
CA LEU A 135 18.22 -10.54 -8.16
C LEU A 135 18.70 -11.82 -8.85
N GLU A 136 19.93 -11.80 -9.32
CA GLU A 136 20.58 -12.90 -10.04
C GLU A 136 20.86 -14.12 -9.13
N ASP A 137 20.95 -13.92 -7.81
CA ASP A 137 21.17 -14.98 -6.82
C ASP A 137 19.86 -15.63 -6.35
N ILE A 138 18.71 -15.05 -6.74
CA ILE A 138 17.39 -15.54 -6.37
C ILE A 138 17.00 -16.72 -7.26
N GLN A 139 16.96 -17.91 -6.68
CA GLN A 139 16.69 -19.16 -7.41
C GLN A 139 15.21 -19.51 -7.51
N SER A 140 14.32 -18.75 -6.84
CA SER A 140 12.90 -19.02 -6.75
C SER A 140 12.06 -17.76 -6.90
N ASP A 141 10.81 -17.79 -6.50
CA ASP A 141 9.88 -16.67 -6.56
C ASP A 141 10.35 -15.47 -5.74
N LEU A 142 10.54 -14.32 -6.39
CA LEU A 142 10.90 -13.03 -5.79
C LEU A 142 10.02 -12.67 -4.58
N LEU A 143 8.75 -12.99 -4.68
CA LEU A 143 7.77 -12.71 -3.65
C LEU A 143 8.08 -13.48 -2.36
N ALA A 144 8.52 -14.73 -2.46
CA ALA A 144 8.92 -15.55 -1.31
C ALA A 144 10.10 -14.92 -0.55
N TYR A 145 11.07 -14.34 -1.26
CA TYR A 145 12.19 -13.64 -0.61
C TYR A 145 11.72 -12.39 0.14
N TRP A 146 10.85 -11.59 -0.46
CA TRP A 146 10.30 -10.43 0.24
C TRP A 146 9.52 -10.81 1.49
N HIS A 147 8.66 -11.85 1.41
CA HIS A 147 7.96 -12.37 2.58
C HIS A 147 8.92 -12.85 3.65
N THR A 148 9.97 -13.56 3.28
CA THR A 148 10.98 -14.05 4.23
C THR A 148 11.67 -12.87 4.93
N VAL A 149 12.21 -11.91 4.17
CA VAL A 149 12.90 -10.72 4.73
C VAL A 149 11.96 -9.94 5.67
N VAL A 150 10.74 -9.64 5.23
CA VAL A 150 9.77 -8.87 6.02
C VAL A 150 9.34 -9.64 7.27
N SER A 151 9.25 -10.96 7.23
CA SER A 151 8.81 -11.81 8.35
C SER A 151 9.73 -11.72 9.57
N TYR A 152 11.01 -11.41 9.37
CA TYR A 152 12.00 -11.31 10.45
C TYR A 152 11.69 -10.18 11.43
N TYR A 153 11.06 -9.11 10.99
CA TYR A 153 10.85 -7.92 11.83
C TYR A 153 9.40 -7.46 11.95
N SER A 154 8.56 -7.65 10.94
CA SER A 154 7.24 -6.99 10.86
C SER A 154 6.27 -7.35 11.98
N LYS A 155 6.40 -8.53 12.60
CA LYS A 155 5.53 -8.99 13.69
C LYS A 155 5.93 -8.46 15.07
N GLN A 156 7.20 -8.12 15.26
CA GLN A 156 7.76 -7.82 16.59
C GLN A 156 8.23 -6.35 16.70
N TYR A 157 8.55 -5.72 15.59
CA TYR A 157 9.12 -4.36 15.57
C TYR A 157 8.24 -3.42 14.77
N PRO A 158 7.98 -2.21 15.28
CA PRO A 158 7.34 -1.15 14.50
C PRO A 158 8.16 -0.81 13.26
N VAL A 159 7.51 -0.75 12.10
CA VAL A 159 8.13 -0.39 10.83
C VAL A 159 7.82 1.07 10.50
N ILE A 160 8.85 1.88 10.35
CA ILE A 160 8.74 3.25 9.84
C ILE A 160 9.02 3.19 8.33
N ARG A 161 8.04 3.60 7.53
CA ARG A 161 8.17 3.63 6.07
C ARG A 161 8.86 4.90 5.63
N ILE A 162 9.99 4.74 4.95
CA ILE A 162 10.78 5.84 4.39
C ILE A 162 10.61 5.81 2.88
N PRO A 163 10.26 6.94 2.22
CA PRO A 163 10.25 7.01 0.77
C PRO A 163 11.60 6.58 0.18
N LYS A 164 11.60 5.86 -0.95
CA LYS A 164 12.86 5.41 -1.59
C LYS A 164 13.78 6.58 -1.94
N GLU A 165 13.20 7.74 -2.20
CA GLU A 165 13.91 8.97 -2.56
C GLU A 165 14.66 9.62 -1.38
N ASP A 166 14.34 9.24 -0.14
CA ASP A 166 14.99 9.74 1.08
C ASP A 166 16.21 8.87 1.42
N GLU A 167 17.34 9.18 0.77
CA GLU A 167 18.61 8.47 0.97
C GLU A 167 19.39 9.01 2.17
N HIS A 168 18.95 8.70 3.38
CA HIS A 168 19.69 9.03 4.59
C HIS A 168 20.19 7.76 5.29
N LEU A 169 21.37 7.85 5.90
CA LEU A 169 21.83 6.79 6.80
C LEU A 169 20.84 6.62 7.96
N PRO A 170 20.55 5.39 8.37
CA PRO A 170 19.66 5.16 9.49
C PRO A 170 20.26 5.74 10.78
N PRO A 171 19.43 6.29 11.67
CA PRO A 171 19.88 6.79 12.97
C PRO A 171 20.53 5.67 13.80
N LYS A 172 21.34 6.05 14.78
CA LYS A 172 21.92 5.07 15.73
C LYS A 172 20.82 4.21 16.36
N GLY A 173 21.02 2.90 16.35
CA GLY A 173 20.04 1.95 16.88
C GLY A 173 18.95 1.54 15.88
N TYR A 174 19.11 1.89 14.60
CA TYR A 174 18.20 1.48 13.52
C TYR A 174 18.94 0.82 12.38
N VAL A 175 18.19 0.03 11.62
CA VAL A 175 18.57 -0.57 10.34
C VAL A 175 17.58 -0.10 9.29
N LEU A 176 18.07 0.27 8.11
CA LEU A 176 17.26 0.60 6.96
C LEU A 176 17.29 -0.58 5.98
N ILE A 177 16.13 -1.17 5.71
CA ILE A 177 15.97 -2.18 4.65
C ILE A 177 15.40 -1.47 3.42
N LYS A 178 16.20 -1.46 2.34
CA LYS A 178 15.84 -0.85 1.07
C LYS A 178 15.35 -1.91 0.10
N TYR A 179 14.23 -1.67 -0.55
CA TYR A 179 13.61 -2.58 -1.51
C TYR A 179 13.68 -2.02 -2.92
N GLN A 180 14.02 -2.89 -3.88
CA GLN A 180 13.94 -2.55 -5.29
C GLN A 180 12.48 -2.57 -5.76
N PRO A 181 11.99 -1.51 -6.44
CA PRO A 181 10.68 -1.54 -7.05
C PRO A 181 10.60 -2.64 -8.12
N ILE A 182 9.46 -3.30 -8.21
CA ILE A 182 9.13 -4.19 -9.32
C ILE A 182 8.17 -3.49 -10.28
N SER A 183 8.12 -3.92 -11.53
CA SER A 183 7.24 -3.28 -12.52
C SER A 183 5.76 -3.46 -12.18
N TYR A 184 4.93 -2.53 -12.66
CA TYR A 184 3.48 -2.63 -12.51
C TYR A 184 2.95 -3.93 -13.13
N GLU A 185 3.49 -4.33 -14.28
CA GLU A 185 3.10 -5.55 -14.99
C GLU A 185 3.38 -6.80 -14.15
N ALA A 186 4.50 -6.84 -13.42
CA ALA A 186 4.79 -7.92 -12.48
C ALA A 186 3.80 -7.92 -11.31
N ILE A 187 3.48 -6.75 -10.73
CA ILE A 187 2.45 -6.64 -9.68
C ILE A 187 1.10 -7.15 -10.19
N GLU A 188 0.68 -6.72 -11.37
CA GLU A 188 -0.58 -7.17 -12.00
C GLU A 188 -0.60 -8.69 -12.19
N ALA A 189 0.50 -9.28 -12.66
CA ALA A 189 0.63 -10.72 -12.87
C ALA A 189 0.53 -11.50 -11.55
N TYR A 190 1.23 -11.08 -10.49
CA TYR A 190 1.14 -11.72 -9.16
C TYR A 190 -0.28 -11.66 -8.61
N VAL A 191 -0.90 -10.47 -8.62
CA VAL A 191 -2.27 -10.28 -8.09
C VAL A 191 -3.32 -11.06 -8.88
N THR A 192 -3.17 -11.14 -10.21
CA THR A 192 -4.08 -11.92 -11.06
C THR A 192 -4.01 -13.41 -10.72
N ASN A 193 -2.85 -13.93 -10.33
CA ASN A 193 -2.65 -15.29 -9.87
C ASN A 193 -2.99 -15.49 -8.38
N GLY A 194 -3.55 -14.50 -7.68
CA GLY A 194 -3.99 -14.60 -6.30
C GLY A 194 -2.88 -14.41 -5.25
N TRP A 195 -1.70 -13.95 -5.66
CA TRP A 195 -0.59 -13.67 -4.77
C TRP A 195 -0.66 -12.23 -4.24
N MET A 196 -0.17 -12.03 -3.02
CA MET A 196 -0.07 -10.72 -2.39
C MET A 196 1.36 -10.46 -1.93
N PHE A 197 1.79 -9.21 -2.01
CA PHE A 197 3.07 -8.74 -1.48
C PHE A 197 3.00 -8.58 0.04
N PRO A 198 4.12 -8.63 0.74
CA PRO A 198 4.15 -8.28 2.15
C PRO A 198 3.76 -6.81 2.36
N ALA A 199 3.12 -6.54 3.49
CA ALA A 199 2.59 -5.22 3.81
C ALA A 199 3.67 -4.12 3.76
N GLY A 200 3.38 -3.07 3.00
CA GLY A 200 4.15 -1.82 3.00
C GLY A 200 5.49 -1.85 2.28
N VAL A 201 5.74 -2.81 1.40
CA VAL A 201 6.91 -2.80 0.51
C VAL A 201 6.62 -2.02 -0.77
N THR A 202 5.46 -2.25 -1.38
CA THR A 202 5.05 -1.53 -2.60
C THR A 202 4.51 -0.14 -2.28
N ARG A 203 4.81 0.83 -3.15
CA ARG A 203 4.30 2.20 -3.05
C ARG A 203 3.81 2.68 -4.40
N PHE A 204 2.58 3.19 -4.44
CA PHE A 204 2.05 3.89 -5.61
C PHE A 204 2.03 5.40 -5.35
N ILE A 205 2.63 6.15 -6.25
CA ILE A 205 2.59 7.61 -6.28
C ILE A 205 1.47 7.99 -7.24
N ILE A 206 0.42 8.61 -6.72
CA ILE A 206 -0.81 8.86 -7.45
C ILE A 206 -1.07 10.35 -7.51
N ASN A 207 -1.30 10.88 -8.70
CA ASN A 207 -1.65 12.26 -8.93
C ASN A 207 -3.17 12.48 -8.75
N GLY A 208 -3.54 13.56 -8.09
CA GLY A 208 -4.95 13.97 -7.97
C GLY A 208 -5.81 13.09 -7.08
N ARG A 209 -5.39 12.84 -5.85
CA ARG A 209 -6.16 12.10 -4.84
C ARG A 209 -7.37 12.91 -4.36
N LEU A 210 -8.55 12.29 -4.37
CA LEU A 210 -9.73 12.82 -3.67
C LEU A 210 -9.66 12.49 -2.19
N LEU A 211 -9.80 13.49 -1.36
CA LEU A 211 -9.70 13.36 0.09
C LEU A 211 -10.96 13.87 0.77
N ASN A 212 -11.23 13.35 1.97
CA ASN A 212 -12.26 13.84 2.90
C ASN A 212 -13.69 13.85 2.36
N LEU A 213 -14.07 12.82 1.59
CA LEU A 213 -15.41 12.68 1.01
C LEU A 213 -16.47 12.35 2.08
N LYS A 214 -16.10 11.60 3.12
CA LYS A 214 -17.01 11.19 4.22
C LYS A 214 -18.24 10.45 3.71
N VAL A 215 -18.01 9.35 3.00
CA VAL A 215 -19.09 8.51 2.44
C VAL A 215 -19.81 7.77 3.57
N PRO A 216 -21.14 7.92 3.75
CA PRO A 216 -21.88 7.30 4.84
C PRO A 216 -21.76 5.77 4.85
N LEU A 217 -21.48 5.18 6.02
CA LEU A 217 -21.34 3.73 6.16
C LEU A 217 -22.66 2.99 5.81
N ALA A 218 -23.79 3.58 6.14
CA ALA A 218 -25.11 3.03 5.79
C ALA A 218 -25.28 2.81 4.29
N LEU A 219 -24.79 3.74 3.44
CA LEU A 219 -24.83 3.59 1.99
C LEU A 219 -23.99 2.41 1.51
N LEU A 220 -22.87 2.12 2.17
CA LEU A 220 -21.94 1.04 1.81
C LEU A 220 -22.44 -0.35 2.25
N MET A 221 -23.28 -0.39 3.28
CA MET A 221 -23.90 -1.62 3.81
C MET A 221 -25.21 -1.95 3.11
N ASP A 222 -25.87 -0.96 2.50
CA ASP A 222 -27.18 -1.13 1.87
C ASP A 222 -27.11 -2.15 0.71
N GLN A 223 -28.11 -3.05 0.67
CA GLN A 223 -28.29 -4.03 -0.41
C GLN A 223 -28.94 -3.39 -1.64
N SER A 224 -29.74 -2.34 -1.45
CA SER A 224 -30.39 -1.63 -2.55
C SER A 224 -29.37 -0.82 -3.37
N GLU A 225 -29.63 -0.66 -4.66
CA GLU A 225 -28.91 0.29 -5.49
C GLU A 225 -29.41 1.71 -5.20
N ASN A 226 -28.93 2.29 -4.10
CA ASN A 226 -29.30 3.66 -3.74
C ASN A 226 -28.52 4.67 -4.59
N ILE A 227 -28.72 4.59 -5.91
CA ILE A 227 -28.06 5.42 -6.92
C ILE A 227 -28.39 6.90 -6.69
N GLN A 228 -29.61 7.21 -6.24
CA GLN A 228 -30.02 8.60 -6.01
C GLN A 228 -29.18 9.25 -4.91
N GLU A 229 -28.95 8.55 -3.79
CA GLU A 229 -28.14 9.07 -2.69
C GLU A 229 -26.67 9.25 -3.12
N TRP A 230 -26.13 8.28 -3.89
CA TRP A 230 -24.80 8.40 -4.45
C TRP A 230 -24.66 9.62 -5.36
N MET A 231 -25.62 9.85 -6.26
CA MET A 231 -25.63 11.02 -7.14
C MET A 231 -25.71 12.34 -6.39
N ARG A 232 -26.52 12.42 -5.32
CA ARG A 232 -26.57 13.60 -4.43
C ARG A 232 -25.22 13.91 -3.78
N LEU A 233 -24.49 12.85 -3.35
CA LEU A 233 -23.15 13.01 -2.79
C LEU A 233 -22.17 13.52 -3.85
N ILE A 234 -22.18 12.99 -5.06
CA ILE A 234 -21.36 13.45 -6.19
C ILE A 234 -21.60 14.95 -6.44
N GLU A 235 -22.86 15.38 -6.58
CA GLU A 235 -23.20 16.80 -6.78
C GLU A 235 -22.70 17.71 -5.64
N LYS A 236 -22.80 17.22 -4.39
CA LYS A 236 -22.29 17.94 -3.21
C LYS A 236 -20.78 18.11 -3.27
N TRP A 237 -20.05 17.04 -3.63
CA TRP A 237 -18.59 17.09 -3.72
C TRP A 237 -18.13 17.96 -4.87
N GLU A 238 -18.77 17.91 -6.04
CA GLU A 238 -18.47 18.81 -7.17
C GLU A 238 -18.53 20.29 -6.77
N LYS A 239 -19.54 20.68 -5.97
CA LYS A 239 -19.71 22.05 -5.49
C LYS A 239 -18.68 22.47 -4.43
N SER A 240 -18.10 21.51 -3.72
CA SER A 240 -17.15 21.76 -2.62
C SER A 240 -15.71 21.41 -2.96
N LEU A 241 -15.45 20.88 -4.16
CA LEU A 241 -14.11 20.46 -4.57
C LEU A 241 -13.14 21.65 -4.63
N ARG A 242 -11.99 21.49 -3.99
CA ARG A 242 -10.87 22.41 -4.08
C ARG A 242 -9.64 21.67 -4.58
N PHE A 243 -8.89 22.32 -5.46
CA PHE A 243 -7.67 21.77 -6.01
C PHE A 243 -6.48 22.61 -5.53
N TYR A 244 -5.49 21.91 -4.97
CA TYR A 244 -4.22 22.49 -4.52
C TYR A 244 -3.10 21.92 -5.38
N LYS A 245 -2.24 22.80 -5.93
CA LYS A 245 -1.01 22.40 -6.65
C LYS A 245 0.18 22.32 -5.72
N GLU A 246 0.07 22.98 -4.56
CA GLU A 246 1.08 23.04 -3.54
C GLU A 246 1.11 21.75 -2.71
N GLN A 247 2.24 21.49 -2.08
CA GLN A 247 2.34 20.40 -1.11
C GLN A 247 1.44 20.69 0.10
N VAL A 248 0.52 19.79 0.40
CA VAL A 248 -0.44 19.93 1.50
C VAL A 248 -0.18 18.83 2.54
N TYR A 249 -0.12 19.21 3.81
CA TYR A 249 -0.10 18.30 4.94
C TYR A 249 -1.51 18.16 5.51
N LEU A 250 -2.02 16.93 5.56
CA LEU A 250 -3.33 16.62 6.10
C LEU A 250 -3.19 15.95 7.46
N CYS A 251 -3.76 16.57 8.51
CA CYS A 251 -3.92 15.93 9.82
C CYS A 251 -5.24 15.18 9.87
N GLU A 252 -5.17 13.88 10.11
CA GLU A 252 -6.34 13.02 10.35
C GLU A 252 -6.43 12.73 11.85
N ILE A 253 -7.39 13.40 12.53
CA ILE A 253 -7.68 13.23 13.95
C ILE A 253 -8.89 12.34 14.09
#